data_18e03dff4fe919091af28ed4db25402c
#
_entry.id   18e03dff4fe919091af28ed4db25402c
#
_cell.length_a   1.000
_cell.length_b   1.000
_cell.length_c   1.000
_cell.angle_alpha   90.00
_cell.angle_beta   90.00
_cell.angle_gamma   90.00
#
_symmetry.space_group_name_H-M   'P 1'
#
loop_
_entity.id
_entity.type
_entity.pdbx_description
1 polymer ?
#
loop_
_entity_poly.entity_id
_entity_poly.type
_entity_poly.pdbx_seq_one_letter_code
_entity_poly.pdbx_strand_id
1 'polypeptide(L)'
;VLLLDASVWIAAKDRQDRYFDPARTLAVDPALPVAALDLTLYEVANGLGARRGRHDEAIDLCRLVAGRCGEGLLAVDAKLIESALELAAEHGLTAYDAAYVAAARRHGWTLVSTDIADLVSKDLAVTPDAADYP
;
A
#
# COMPACT_ATOMS: atom_id res chain seq x y z
N VAL A 1 4.94 -5.16 11.59
CA VAL A 1 3.79 -4.64 10.84
C VAL A 1 4.16 -4.50 9.37
N LEU A 2 3.25 -4.86 8.49
CA LEU A 2 3.38 -4.75 7.06
C LEU A 2 2.55 -3.54 6.57
N LEU A 3 3.21 -2.56 5.98
CA LEU A 3 2.53 -1.43 5.34
C LEU A 3 2.23 -1.81 3.90
N LEU A 4 0.94 -1.92 3.56
CA LEU A 4 0.52 -2.29 2.22
C LEU A 4 0.20 -1.02 1.43
N ASP A 5 0.81 -0.86 0.25
CA ASP A 5 0.42 0.22 -0.64
C ASP A 5 -0.86 -0.15 -1.43
N ALA A 6 -1.39 0.81 -2.18
CA ALA A 6 -2.64 0.59 -2.93
C ALA A 6 -2.55 -0.56 -3.92
N SER A 7 -1.37 -0.82 -4.50
CA SER A 7 -1.20 -1.89 -5.48
C SER A 7 -1.50 -3.27 -4.90
N VAL A 8 -1.14 -3.49 -3.62
CA VAL A 8 -1.40 -4.75 -2.93
C VAL A 8 -2.89 -4.94 -2.67
N TRP A 9 -3.57 -3.90 -2.20
CA TRP A 9 -5.02 -3.95 -1.96
C TRP A 9 -5.80 -4.21 -3.25
N ILE A 10 -5.41 -3.57 -4.35
CA ILE A 10 -6.02 -3.77 -5.66
C ILE A 10 -5.75 -5.20 -6.17
N ALA A 11 -4.51 -5.68 -6.06
CA ALA A 11 -4.15 -7.05 -6.44
C ALA A 11 -4.97 -8.10 -5.67
N ALA A 12 -5.32 -7.82 -4.41
CA ALA A 12 -6.16 -8.71 -3.59
C ALA A 12 -7.58 -8.88 -4.14
N LYS A 13 -8.02 -8.04 -5.06
CA LYS A 13 -9.33 -8.09 -5.70
C LYS A 13 -9.28 -8.50 -7.18
N ASP A 14 -8.10 -8.70 -7.73
CA ASP A 14 -7.92 -9.04 -9.13
C ASP A 14 -7.36 -10.45 -9.28
N ARG A 15 -8.24 -11.41 -9.62
CA ARG A 15 -7.87 -12.82 -9.75
C ARG A 15 -6.84 -13.07 -10.85
N GLN A 16 -6.68 -12.15 -11.78
CA GLN A 16 -5.71 -12.26 -12.86
C GLN A 16 -4.35 -11.65 -12.53
N ASP A 17 -4.26 -10.95 -11.39
CA ASP A 17 -2.99 -10.41 -10.93
C ASP A 17 -2.09 -11.57 -10.44
N ARG A 18 -0.81 -11.52 -10.83
CA ARG A 18 0.16 -12.56 -10.42
C ARG A 18 0.33 -12.66 -8.91
N TYR A 19 0.04 -11.59 -8.18
CA TYR A 19 0.15 -11.53 -6.73
C TYR A 19 -1.19 -11.70 -6.01
N PHE A 20 -2.23 -12.12 -6.73
CA PHE A 20 -3.58 -12.21 -6.15
C PHE A 20 -3.63 -13.03 -4.86
N ASP A 21 -3.11 -14.25 -4.87
CA ASP A 21 -3.20 -15.14 -3.70
C ASP A 21 -2.47 -14.58 -2.48
N PRO A 22 -1.18 -14.20 -2.55
CA PRO A 22 -0.51 -13.63 -1.39
C PRO A 22 -1.07 -12.27 -0.98
N ALA A 23 -1.46 -11.43 -1.92
CA ALA A 23 -2.08 -10.14 -1.61
C ALA A 23 -3.41 -10.32 -0.88
N ARG A 24 -4.23 -11.26 -1.32
CA ARG A 24 -5.50 -11.57 -0.65
C ARG A 24 -5.27 -12.06 0.78
N THR A 25 -4.31 -12.93 1.00
CA THR A 25 -3.96 -13.39 2.34
C THR A 25 -3.63 -12.21 3.26
N LEU A 26 -2.78 -11.28 2.80
CA LEU A 26 -2.43 -10.10 3.58
C LEU A 26 -3.65 -9.21 3.87
N ALA A 27 -4.53 -9.06 2.88
CA ALA A 27 -5.70 -8.19 3.01
C ALA A 27 -6.77 -8.73 3.95
N VAL A 28 -6.92 -10.05 4.08
CA VAL A 28 -8.06 -10.63 4.78
C VAL A 28 -7.72 -11.41 6.05
N ASP A 29 -6.48 -11.86 6.22
CA ASP A 29 -6.11 -12.64 7.41
C ASP A 29 -5.98 -11.73 8.63
N PRO A 30 -6.89 -11.83 9.61
CA PRO A 30 -6.87 -10.93 10.77
C PRO A 30 -5.68 -11.18 11.71
N ALA A 31 -4.98 -12.30 11.56
CA ALA A 31 -3.79 -12.60 12.38
C ALA A 31 -2.58 -11.79 11.93
N LEU A 32 -2.57 -11.26 10.70
CA LEU A 32 -1.44 -10.50 10.18
C LEU A 32 -1.56 -9.02 10.53
N PRO A 33 -0.50 -8.40 11.10
CA PRO A 33 -0.52 -6.98 11.43
C PRO A 33 -0.25 -6.15 10.16
N VAL A 34 -1.30 -5.57 9.60
CA VAL A 34 -1.19 -4.73 8.41
C VAL A 34 -1.59 -3.29 8.69
N ALA A 35 -1.01 -2.37 7.94
CA ALA A 35 -1.28 -0.95 8.00
C ALA A 35 -1.44 -0.38 6.58
N ALA A 36 -2.02 0.79 6.49
CA ALA A 36 -2.15 1.55 5.26
C ALA A 36 -2.05 3.04 5.57
N LEU A 37 -1.86 3.85 4.53
CA LEU A 37 -2.01 5.31 4.63
C LEU A 37 -3.42 5.72 4.20
N ASP A 38 -3.92 6.84 4.69
CA ASP A 38 -5.18 7.41 4.20
C ASP A 38 -5.11 7.73 2.70
N LEU A 39 -3.92 8.03 2.19
CA LEU A 39 -3.61 8.13 0.76
C LEU A 39 -4.07 6.89 -0.03
N THR A 40 -3.98 5.71 0.56
CA THR A 40 -4.40 4.44 -0.07
C THR A 40 -5.86 4.49 -0.51
N LEU A 41 -6.72 5.15 0.26
CA LEU A 41 -8.14 5.26 -0.08
C LEU A 41 -8.34 6.04 -1.39
N TYR A 42 -7.61 7.13 -1.58
CA TYR A 42 -7.65 7.90 -2.83
C TYR A 42 -7.09 7.11 -4.00
N GLU A 43 -5.99 6.40 -3.80
CA GLU A 43 -5.38 5.63 -4.88
C GLU A 43 -6.27 4.46 -5.31
N VAL A 44 -6.92 3.78 -4.38
CA VAL A 44 -7.91 2.73 -4.66
C VAL A 44 -9.11 3.32 -5.40
N ALA A 45 -9.65 4.43 -4.88
CA ALA A 45 -10.79 5.11 -5.51
C ALA A 45 -10.48 5.55 -6.94
N ASN A 46 -9.27 6.07 -7.18
CA ASN A 46 -8.84 6.48 -8.51
C ASN A 46 -8.59 5.28 -9.43
N GLY A 47 -7.87 4.27 -8.96
CA GLY A 47 -7.47 3.12 -9.78
C GLY A 47 -8.65 2.24 -10.18
N LEU A 48 -9.48 1.82 -9.22
CA LEU A 48 -10.65 0.97 -9.50
C LEU A 48 -11.87 1.79 -9.89
N GLY A 49 -12.14 2.89 -9.20
CA GLY A 49 -13.34 3.68 -9.41
C GLY A 49 -13.23 4.55 -10.65
N ALA A 50 -12.46 5.63 -10.57
CA ALA A 50 -12.42 6.65 -11.63
C ALA A 50 -11.86 6.13 -12.95
N ARG A 51 -10.78 5.31 -12.92
CA ARG A 51 -10.16 4.82 -14.15
C ARG A 51 -10.87 3.65 -14.79
N ARG A 52 -11.37 2.69 -13.99
CA ARG A 52 -11.97 1.45 -14.48
C ARG A 52 -13.50 1.45 -14.43
N GLY A 53 -14.10 2.49 -13.84
CA GLY A 53 -15.55 2.57 -13.69
C GLY A 53 -16.14 1.55 -12.72
N ARG A 54 -15.34 0.93 -11.87
CA ARG A 54 -15.76 -0.10 -10.93
C ARG A 54 -16.02 0.51 -9.54
N HIS A 55 -16.99 1.44 -9.51
CA HIS A 55 -17.25 2.28 -8.33
C HIS A 55 -17.62 1.47 -7.09
N ASP A 56 -18.52 0.49 -7.23
CA ASP A 56 -18.96 -0.33 -6.09
C ASP A 56 -17.81 -1.15 -5.52
N GLU A 57 -16.97 -1.72 -6.37
CA GLU A 57 -15.79 -2.47 -5.93
C GLU A 57 -14.77 -1.56 -5.26
N ALA A 58 -14.60 -0.33 -5.76
CA ALA A 58 -13.70 0.64 -5.15
C ALA A 58 -14.18 1.04 -3.75
N ILE A 59 -15.47 1.27 -3.57
CA ILE A 59 -16.07 1.58 -2.27
C ILE A 59 -15.88 0.41 -1.31
N ASP A 60 -16.18 -0.81 -1.75
CA ASP A 60 -16.03 -2.00 -0.92
C ASP A 60 -14.57 -2.21 -0.49
N LEU A 61 -13.63 -1.99 -1.40
CA LEU A 61 -12.20 -2.10 -1.09
C LEU A 61 -11.75 -1.02 -0.11
N CYS A 62 -12.20 0.21 -0.27
CA CYS A 62 -11.91 1.28 0.69
C CYS A 62 -12.42 0.94 2.10
N ARG A 63 -13.63 0.37 2.19
CA ARG A 63 -14.20 -0.09 3.46
C ARG A 63 -13.38 -1.23 4.06
N LEU A 64 -12.91 -2.16 3.23
CA LEU A 64 -12.03 -3.24 3.68
C LEU A 64 -10.73 -2.69 4.25
N VAL A 65 -10.08 -1.76 3.54
CA VAL A 65 -8.84 -1.12 4.02
C VAL A 65 -9.05 -0.48 5.39
N ALA A 66 -10.08 0.36 5.51
CA ALA A 66 -10.36 1.08 6.76
C ALA A 66 -10.69 0.11 7.91
N GLY A 67 -11.55 -0.89 7.67
CA GLY A 67 -11.94 -1.85 8.69
C GLY A 67 -10.81 -2.79 9.07
N ARG A 68 -10.00 -3.20 8.10
CA ARG A 68 -8.89 -4.13 8.30
C ARG A 68 -7.73 -3.49 9.07
N CYS A 69 -7.41 -2.27 8.74
CA CYS A 69 -6.29 -1.56 9.37
C CYS A 69 -6.64 -0.90 10.70
N GLY A 70 -7.89 -0.40 10.84
CA GLY A 70 -8.31 0.29 12.06
C GLY A 70 -7.36 1.43 12.40
N GLU A 71 -6.75 1.40 13.58
CA GLU A 71 -5.75 2.40 14.00
C GLU A 71 -4.47 2.38 13.17
N GLY A 72 -4.23 1.32 12.42
CA GLY A 72 -3.14 1.22 11.46
C GLY A 72 -3.41 1.93 10.14
N LEU A 73 -4.56 2.59 9.99
CA LEU A 73 -4.81 3.52 8.89
C LEU A 73 -4.25 4.89 9.29
N LEU A 74 -3.07 5.20 8.79
CA LEU A 74 -2.31 6.38 9.21
C LEU A 74 -2.61 7.60 8.35
N ALA A 75 -2.70 8.76 9.00
CA ALA A 75 -2.83 10.03 8.29
C ALA A 75 -1.49 10.47 7.70
N VAL A 76 -1.54 10.99 6.48
CA VAL A 76 -0.41 11.67 5.86
C VAL A 76 -0.41 13.12 6.34
N ASP A 77 0.60 13.52 7.10
CA ASP A 77 0.76 14.88 7.59
C ASP A 77 1.90 15.62 6.84
N ALA A 78 2.01 16.92 7.09
CA ALA A 78 3.03 17.74 6.42
C ALA A 78 4.46 17.28 6.75
N LYS A 79 4.68 16.80 7.96
CA LYS A 79 5.99 16.30 8.39
C LYS A 79 6.39 15.04 7.64
N LEU A 80 5.43 14.15 7.39
CA LEU A 80 5.67 12.96 6.55
C LEU A 80 6.03 13.38 5.12
N ILE A 81 5.34 14.38 4.57
CA ILE A 81 5.61 14.88 3.22
C ILE A 81 7.02 15.47 3.12
N GLU A 82 7.53 16.14 4.15
CA GLU A 82 8.92 16.61 4.15
C GLU A 82 9.90 15.45 3.97
N SER A 83 9.75 14.39 4.74
CA SER A 83 10.57 13.17 4.62
C SER A 83 10.37 12.51 3.25
N ALA A 84 9.14 12.45 2.77
CA ALA A 84 8.82 11.85 1.47
C ALA A 84 9.50 12.59 0.32
N LEU A 85 9.53 13.92 0.34
CA LEU A 85 10.18 14.70 -0.72
C LEU A 85 11.69 14.47 -0.77
N GLU A 86 12.35 14.29 0.35
CA GLU A 86 13.77 13.94 0.38
C GLU A 86 13.99 12.56 -0.27
N LEU A 87 13.17 11.58 0.06
CA LEU A 87 13.23 10.24 -0.52
C LEU A 87 12.89 10.24 -2.02
N ALA A 88 11.91 11.05 -2.41
CA ALA A 88 11.53 11.20 -3.82
C ALA A 88 12.70 11.71 -4.64
N ALA A 89 13.43 12.72 -4.15
CA ALA A 89 14.61 13.26 -4.82
C ALA A 89 15.76 12.23 -4.86
N GLU A 90 15.99 11.51 -3.77
CA GLU A 90 17.07 10.52 -3.66
C GLU A 90 16.86 9.32 -4.59
N HIS A 91 15.64 8.81 -4.67
CA HIS A 91 15.33 7.56 -5.38
C HIS A 91 14.57 7.75 -6.69
N GLY A 92 14.24 8.97 -7.09
CA GLY A 92 13.47 9.23 -8.31
C GLY A 92 12.03 8.74 -8.21
N LEU A 93 11.37 8.96 -7.07
CA LEU A 93 10.02 8.51 -6.81
C LEU A 93 9.01 9.65 -6.95
N THR A 94 7.74 9.27 -7.18
CA THR A 94 6.64 10.20 -6.96
C THR A 94 6.50 10.49 -5.46
N ALA A 95 5.86 11.60 -5.11
CA ALA A 95 5.55 11.90 -3.71
C ALA A 95 4.66 10.82 -3.08
N TYR A 96 3.78 10.21 -3.89
CA TYR A 96 2.91 9.12 -3.44
C TYR A 96 3.70 7.90 -2.98
N ASP A 97 4.57 7.37 -3.84
CA ASP A 97 5.41 6.22 -3.49
C ASP A 97 6.37 6.54 -2.35
N ALA A 98 6.94 7.74 -2.37
CA ALA A 98 7.85 8.19 -1.33
C ALA A 98 7.16 8.32 0.04
N ALA A 99 5.87 8.67 0.08
CA ALA A 99 5.12 8.73 1.33
C ALA A 99 5.04 7.36 2.02
N TYR A 100 4.82 6.30 1.25
CA TYR A 100 4.84 4.94 1.79
C TYR A 100 6.21 4.56 2.34
N VAL A 101 7.27 4.87 1.61
CA VAL A 101 8.64 4.57 2.05
C VAL A 101 8.96 5.35 3.34
N ALA A 102 8.60 6.63 3.39
CA ALA A 102 8.81 7.47 4.57
C ALA A 102 8.05 6.95 5.79
N ALA A 103 6.79 6.55 5.62
CA ALA A 103 5.98 6.00 6.70
C ALA A 103 6.56 4.67 7.21
N ALA A 104 6.94 3.77 6.32
CA ALA A 104 7.55 2.50 6.69
C ALA A 104 8.83 2.71 7.50
N ARG A 105 9.69 3.62 7.08
CA ARG A 105 10.93 3.96 7.80
C ARG A 105 10.66 4.57 9.17
N ARG A 106 9.72 5.50 9.24
CA ARG A 106 9.34 6.17 10.50
C ARG A 106 8.91 5.17 11.56
N HIS A 107 8.18 4.14 11.17
CA HIS A 107 7.62 3.14 12.08
C HIS A 107 8.45 1.85 12.21
N GLY A 108 9.50 1.70 11.40
CA GLY A 108 10.27 0.46 11.37
C GLY A 108 9.48 -0.71 10.77
N TRP A 109 8.59 -0.43 9.83
CA TRP A 109 7.74 -1.42 9.18
C TRP A 109 8.29 -1.82 7.82
N THR A 110 7.84 -2.97 7.31
CA THR A 110 8.15 -3.42 5.96
C THR A 110 7.08 -2.90 5.00
N LEU A 111 7.51 -2.20 3.94
CA LEU A 111 6.61 -1.80 2.85
C LEU A 111 6.41 -2.98 1.90
N VAL A 112 5.16 -3.26 1.59
CA VAL A 112 4.77 -4.30 0.62
C VAL A 112 4.12 -3.62 -0.58
N SER A 113 4.61 -3.96 -1.78
CA SER A 113 4.14 -3.37 -3.04
C SER A 113 4.25 -4.37 -4.17
N THR A 114 3.42 -4.21 -5.19
CA THR A 114 3.56 -4.94 -6.46
C THR A 114 4.35 -4.14 -7.51
N ASP A 115 4.77 -2.92 -7.19
CA ASP A 115 5.55 -2.07 -8.09
C ASP A 115 7.02 -2.49 -8.09
N ILE A 116 7.36 -3.34 -9.07
CA ILE A 116 8.72 -3.86 -9.20
C ILE A 116 9.68 -2.76 -9.64
N ALA A 117 9.30 -1.96 -10.63
CA ALA A 117 10.22 -0.99 -11.26
C ALA A 117 10.65 0.13 -10.31
N ASP A 118 9.70 0.70 -9.58
CA ASP A 118 9.98 1.92 -8.79
C ASP A 118 10.28 1.64 -7.32
N LEU A 119 9.80 0.52 -6.77
CA LEU A 119 9.97 0.24 -5.35
C LEU A 119 10.77 -1.03 -5.07
N VAL A 120 10.35 -2.18 -5.56
CA VAL A 120 10.99 -3.46 -5.23
C VAL A 120 12.40 -3.55 -5.78
N SER A 121 12.62 -3.14 -7.04
CA SER A 121 13.94 -3.17 -7.67
C SER A 121 14.95 -2.24 -6.98
N LYS A 122 14.49 -1.26 -6.24
CA LYS A 122 15.32 -0.31 -5.49
C LYS A 122 15.48 -0.69 -4.01
N ASP A 123 15.08 -1.90 -3.63
CA ASP A 123 15.10 -2.40 -2.25
C ASP A 123 14.31 -1.54 -1.25
N LEU A 124 13.27 -0.84 -1.74
CA LEU A 124 12.42 0.01 -0.91
C LEU A 124 11.15 -0.70 -0.44
N ALA A 125 10.81 -1.82 -1.07
CA ALA A 125 9.64 -2.63 -0.74
C ALA A 125 9.92 -4.10 -1.05
N VAL A 126 9.04 -4.96 -0.55
CA VAL A 126 9.01 -6.39 -0.91
C VAL A 126 7.70 -6.70 -1.61
N THR A 127 7.69 -7.76 -2.42
CA THR A 127 6.45 -8.24 -3.05
C THR A 127 5.57 -8.97 -2.04
N PRO A 128 4.25 -9.11 -2.30
CA PRO A 128 3.35 -9.81 -1.37
C PRO A 128 3.76 -11.24 -1.02
N ASP A 129 4.29 -11.98 -1.98
CA ASP A 129 4.77 -13.35 -1.78
C ASP A 129 6.09 -13.42 -1.01
N ALA A 130 6.87 -12.34 -1.02
CA ALA A 130 8.13 -12.22 -0.29
C ALA A 130 7.98 -11.54 1.08
N ALA A 131 6.79 -11.10 1.43
CA ALA A 131 6.53 -10.46 2.72
C ALA A 131 6.76 -11.45 3.85
N ASP A 132 7.70 -11.11 4.74
CA ASP A 132 8.03 -11.93 5.90
C ASP A 132 7.27 -11.40 7.11
N TYR A 133 6.51 -12.28 7.74
CA TYR A 133 5.76 -11.99 8.95
C TYR A 133 5.89 -13.16 9.92
N PRO A 134 6.05 -12.86 11.19
CA PRO A 134 6.19 -13.92 12.20
C PRO A 134 4.91 -14.75 12.36
#